data_d7497aad11674421b713c328dddc580e
#
_entry.id   d7497aad11674421b713c328dddc580e
#
_cell.length_a   1.000
_cell.length_b   1.000
_cell.length_c   1.000
_cell.angle_alpha   90.00
_cell.angle_beta   90.00
_cell.angle_gamma   90.00
#
_symmetry.space_group_name_H-M   'P 1'
#
loop_
_entity.id
_entity.type
_entity.pdbx_description
1 polymer ?
#
loop_
_entity_poly.entity_id
_entity_poly.type
_entity_poly.pdbx_seq_one_letter_code
_entity_poly.pdbx_strand_id
1 'polypeptide(L)'
;DYPAMQELINAFREGKNEILLRKLGDEEADFHYEAGDFSDKRVLLIEWTHAGNPNLKGVDISVFLYSTPEETLERRKKRARNANTGTPLIALVLELEQIMLNENAKNADIIQMMNGQILNAAEYKEMIGDR
;
A
#
# COMPACT_ATOMS: atom_id res chain seq x y z
N ASP A 1 7.66 -4.96 7.03
CA ASP A 1 8.13 -4.67 8.40
C ASP A 1 7.24 -3.59 9.04
N TYR A 2 6.15 -4.02 9.70
CA TYR A 2 5.20 -3.10 10.36
C TYR A 2 5.83 -2.28 11.49
N PRO A 3 6.68 -2.85 12.36
CA PRO A 3 7.36 -2.07 13.40
C PRO A 3 8.14 -0.88 12.85
N ALA A 4 8.96 -1.08 11.82
CA ALA A 4 9.74 0.02 11.24
C ALA A 4 8.84 1.10 10.60
N MET A 5 7.73 0.70 9.96
CA MET A 5 6.77 1.66 9.41
C MET A 5 6.05 2.42 10.53
N GLN A 6 5.71 1.74 11.63
CA GLN A 6 5.10 2.41 12.79
C GLN A 6 6.05 3.41 13.45
N GLU A 7 7.33 3.08 13.56
CA GLU A 7 8.36 4.02 14.06
C GLU A 7 8.47 5.26 13.18
N LEU A 8 8.43 5.11 11.86
CA LEU A 8 8.42 6.23 10.93
C LEU A 8 7.20 7.14 11.15
N ILE A 9 6.01 6.56 11.25
CA ILE A 9 4.77 7.30 11.50
C ILE A 9 4.85 8.07 12.82
N ASN A 10 5.30 7.39 13.88
CA ASN A 10 5.43 8.01 15.21
C ASN A 10 6.42 9.16 15.19
N ALA A 11 7.60 8.96 14.59
CA ALA A 11 8.63 9.99 14.50
C ALA A 11 8.15 11.23 13.74
N PHE A 12 7.41 11.04 12.65
CA PHE A 12 6.81 12.14 11.92
C PHE A 12 5.75 12.89 12.74
N ARG A 13 4.87 12.16 13.44
CA ARG A 13 3.82 12.76 14.30
C ARG A 13 4.40 13.50 15.52
N GLU A 14 5.54 13.05 16.03
CA GLU A 14 6.31 13.74 17.10
C GLU A 14 7.02 14.98 16.59
N GLY A 15 7.01 15.25 15.29
CA GLY A 15 7.67 16.41 14.67
C GLY A 15 9.19 16.30 14.65
N LYS A 16 9.74 15.09 14.55
CA LYS A 16 11.19 14.92 14.41
C LYS A 16 11.65 15.51 13.08
N ASN A 17 12.65 16.37 13.16
CA ASN A 17 13.23 17.02 11.98
C ASN A 17 14.05 16.06 11.12
N GLU A 18 14.62 15.02 11.72
CA GLU A 18 15.40 14.00 11.04
C GLU A 18 14.83 12.62 11.33
N ILE A 19 14.58 11.85 10.30
CA ILE A 19 14.05 10.49 10.39
C ILE A 19 14.88 9.57 9.52
N LEU A 20 15.31 8.44 10.09
CA LEU A 20 16.04 7.41 9.34
C LEU A 20 15.08 6.64 8.42
N LEU A 21 15.37 6.68 7.13
CA LEU A 21 14.64 5.98 6.10
C LEU A 21 15.42 4.77 5.60
N ARG A 22 14.79 3.60 5.58
CA ARG A 22 15.37 2.42 4.97
C ARG A 22 15.34 2.56 3.45
N LYS A 23 16.50 2.49 2.82
CA LYS A 23 16.66 2.46 1.38
C LYS A 23 17.07 1.05 0.96
N LEU A 24 16.51 0.60 -0.15
CA LEU A 24 16.90 -0.66 -0.79
C LEU A 24 18.02 -0.36 -1.79
N GLY A 25 19.05 -1.21 -1.78
CA GLY A 25 20.08 -1.21 -2.78
C GLY A 25 19.64 -1.97 -4.05
N ASP A 26 20.60 -2.21 -4.94
CA ASP A 26 20.34 -2.90 -6.21
C ASP A 26 20.08 -4.40 -6.02
N GLU A 27 20.58 -5.00 -4.96
CA GLU A 27 20.35 -6.40 -4.59
C GLU A 27 19.34 -6.50 -3.45
N GLU A 28 18.52 -7.57 -3.43
CA GLU A 28 17.43 -7.77 -2.46
C GLU A 28 17.91 -7.82 -1.00
N ALA A 29 19.15 -8.24 -0.77
CA ALA A 29 19.78 -8.27 0.55
C ALA A 29 20.48 -6.96 0.93
N ASP A 30 20.61 -6.03 -0.02
CA ASP A 30 21.31 -4.78 0.19
C ASP A 30 20.33 -3.69 0.62
N PHE A 31 20.51 -3.22 1.85
CA PHE A 31 19.76 -2.08 2.35
C PHE A 31 20.64 -1.23 3.26
N HIS A 32 20.39 0.05 3.28
CA HIS A 32 21.03 1.01 4.16
C HIS A 32 20.02 1.99 4.72
N TYR A 33 20.42 2.76 5.70
CA TYR A 33 19.60 3.81 6.27
C TYR A 33 20.15 5.17 5.88
N GLU A 34 19.27 6.05 5.44
CA GLU A 34 19.59 7.44 5.16
C GLU A 34 18.75 8.35 6.05
N ALA A 35 19.36 9.41 6.55
CA ALA A 35 18.64 10.45 7.27
C ALA A 35 17.88 11.33 6.27
N GLY A 36 16.55 11.38 6.42
CA GLY A 36 15.69 12.29 5.67
C GLY A 36 15.38 13.55 6.50
N ASP A 37 15.44 14.72 5.87
CA ASP A 37 15.02 15.97 6.48
C ASP A 37 13.51 16.16 6.36
N PHE A 38 12.86 16.24 7.52
CA PHE A 38 11.41 16.43 7.67
C PHE A 38 11.04 17.76 8.34
N SER A 39 11.99 18.65 8.55
CA SER A 39 11.80 19.90 9.32
C SER A 39 10.70 20.81 8.75
N ASP A 40 10.49 20.81 7.44
CA ASP A 40 9.49 21.59 6.73
C ASP A 40 8.30 20.73 6.21
N LYS A 41 8.29 19.43 6.46
CA LYS A 41 7.26 18.52 5.94
C LYS A 41 6.02 18.52 6.83
N ARG A 42 4.88 18.75 6.22
CA ARG A 42 3.56 18.77 6.91
C ARG A 42 2.71 17.56 6.58
N VAL A 43 3.07 16.82 5.54
CA VAL A 43 2.34 15.65 5.08
C VAL A 43 3.33 14.51 4.87
N LEU A 44 3.03 13.36 5.45
CA LEU A 44 3.70 12.09 5.17
C LEU A 44 2.77 11.24 4.32
N LEU A 45 3.17 10.95 3.10
CA LEU A 45 2.47 10.02 2.22
C LEU A 45 3.18 8.66 2.25
N ILE A 46 2.44 7.63 2.63
CA ILE A 46 2.93 6.24 2.65
C ILE A 46 2.26 5.48 1.52
N GLU A 47 3.04 5.09 0.51
CA GLU A 47 2.60 4.21 -0.57
C GLU A 47 3.19 2.81 -0.32
N TRP A 48 2.35 1.87 0.09
CA TRP A 48 2.75 0.50 0.38
C TRP A 48 1.54 -0.42 0.31
N THR A 49 1.70 -1.61 -0.30
CA THR A 49 0.63 -2.61 -0.46
C THR A 49 -0.09 -2.96 0.85
N HIS A 50 0.62 -2.86 1.97
CA HIS A 50 0.10 -3.18 3.30
C HIS A 50 -0.20 -1.95 4.17
N ALA A 51 -0.21 -0.75 3.59
CA ALA A 51 -0.44 0.50 4.34
C ALA A 51 -1.83 0.56 5.01
N GLY A 52 -2.85 -0.08 4.41
CA GLY A 52 -4.20 -0.18 4.96
C GLY A 52 -4.37 -1.20 6.10
N ASN A 53 -3.29 -1.81 6.60
CA ASN A 53 -3.38 -2.81 7.67
C ASN A 53 -3.72 -2.13 9.00
N PRO A 54 -4.71 -2.63 9.76
CA PRO A 54 -5.13 -2.05 11.04
C PRO A 54 -4.07 -2.08 12.14
N ASN A 55 -2.95 -2.78 11.95
CA ASN A 55 -1.81 -2.74 12.87
C ASN A 55 -1.01 -1.43 12.79
N LEU A 56 -1.15 -0.66 11.69
CA LEU A 56 -0.57 0.69 11.61
C LEU A 56 -1.49 1.70 12.28
N LYS A 57 -0.94 2.46 13.22
CA LYS A 57 -1.68 3.47 13.97
C LYS A 57 -1.16 4.88 13.65
N GLY A 58 -2.02 5.88 13.84
CA GLY A 58 -1.63 7.27 13.60
C GLY A 58 -1.67 7.71 12.14
N VAL A 59 -2.33 6.94 11.27
CA VAL A 59 -2.69 7.36 9.91
C VAL A 59 -3.96 8.19 10.00
N ASP A 60 -3.93 9.42 9.46
CA ASP A 60 -5.07 10.35 9.55
C ASP A 60 -6.08 10.09 8.44
N ILE A 61 -5.63 9.69 7.25
CA ILE A 61 -6.48 9.37 6.10
C ILE A 61 -5.91 8.14 5.40
N SER A 62 -6.71 7.12 5.21
CA SER A 62 -6.37 5.92 4.46
C SER A 62 -7.08 5.92 3.10
N VAL A 63 -6.31 5.75 2.05
CA VAL A 63 -6.82 5.67 0.67
C VAL A 63 -6.51 4.30 0.10
N PHE A 64 -7.53 3.60 -0.34
CA PHE A 64 -7.39 2.32 -1.03
C PHE A 64 -7.59 2.51 -2.53
N LEU A 65 -6.61 2.08 -3.32
CA LEU A 65 -6.70 2.08 -4.78
C LEU A 65 -7.19 0.71 -5.24
N TYR A 66 -8.46 0.62 -5.59
CA TYR A 66 -9.07 -0.62 -6.03
C TYR A 66 -8.71 -0.96 -7.47
N SER A 67 -8.30 -2.20 -7.70
CA SER A 67 -8.18 -2.80 -9.02
C SER A 67 -8.47 -4.29 -8.94
N THR A 68 -9.02 -4.84 -10.00
CA THR A 68 -9.25 -6.28 -10.10
C THR A 68 -7.92 -7.03 -10.36
N PRO A 69 -7.87 -8.36 -10.09
CA PRO A 69 -6.72 -9.18 -10.44
C PRO A 69 -6.33 -9.08 -11.92
N GLU A 70 -7.34 -9.02 -12.83
CA GLU A 70 -7.14 -8.90 -14.27
C GLU A 70 -6.49 -7.56 -14.63
N GLU A 71 -7.00 -6.45 -14.10
CA GLU A 71 -6.44 -5.11 -14.31
C GLU A 71 -5.01 -5.02 -13.77
N THR A 72 -4.75 -5.66 -12.63
CA THR A 72 -3.41 -5.73 -12.05
C THR A 72 -2.48 -6.55 -12.93
N LEU A 73 -2.92 -7.70 -13.44
CA LEU A 73 -2.15 -8.55 -14.34
C LEU A 73 -1.80 -7.80 -15.63
N GLU A 74 -2.76 -7.09 -16.24
CA GLU A 74 -2.53 -6.29 -17.44
C GLU A 74 -1.48 -5.19 -17.22
N ARG A 75 -1.51 -4.53 -16.07
CA ARG A 75 -0.49 -3.52 -15.71
C ARG A 75 0.90 -4.15 -15.50
N ARG A 76 0.97 -5.31 -14.86
CA ARG A 76 2.22 -6.07 -14.69
C ARG A 76 2.82 -6.47 -16.04
N LYS A 77 2.01 -6.98 -16.97
CA LYS A 77 2.44 -7.30 -18.35
C LYS A 77 3.00 -6.07 -19.07
N LYS A 78 2.30 -4.94 -19.00
CA LYS A 78 2.75 -3.68 -19.63
C LYS A 78 4.06 -3.13 -19.05
N ARG A 79 4.32 -3.33 -17.76
CA ARG A 79 5.58 -2.91 -17.11
C ARG A 79 6.77 -3.78 -17.47
N ALA A 80 6.55 -4.96 -18.09
CA ALA A 80 7.59 -5.91 -18.53
C ALA A 80 8.66 -6.27 -17.47
N ARG A 81 8.38 -6.01 -16.19
CA ARG A 81 9.38 -6.17 -15.11
C ARG A 81 9.67 -7.61 -14.74
N ASN A 82 8.83 -8.58 -15.16
CA ASN A 82 9.04 -10.00 -14.90
C ASN A 82 8.61 -10.83 -16.10
N ALA A 83 9.52 -11.63 -16.64
CA ALA A 83 9.27 -12.54 -17.75
C ALA A 83 8.19 -13.61 -17.44
N ASN A 84 7.83 -13.80 -16.16
CA ASN A 84 6.94 -14.86 -15.68
C ASN A 84 5.52 -14.38 -15.30
N THR A 85 5.08 -13.23 -15.78
CA THR A 85 3.79 -12.61 -15.38
C THR A 85 2.53 -13.41 -15.76
N GLY A 86 2.67 -14.52 -16.46
CA GLY A 86 1.54 -15.35 -16.92
C GLY A 86 1.48 -16.76 -16.32
N THR A 87 2.24 -17.04 -15.26
CA THR A 87 2.20 -18.38 -14.64
C THR A 87 0.96 -18.56 -13.78
N PRO A 88 0.41 -19.80 -13.66
CA PRO A 88 -0.70 -20.09 -12.77
C PRO A 88 -0.43 -19.69 -11.30
N LEU A 89 0.83 -19.79 -10.87
CA LEU A 89 1.26 -19.39 -9.54
C LEU A 89 1.02 -17.88 -9.29
N ILE A 90 1.36 -17.04 -10.26
CA ILE A 90 1.14 -15.59 -10.13
C ILE A 90 -0.34 -15.26 -10.08
N ALA A 91 -1.18 -15.93 -10.87
CA ALA A 91 -2.63 -15.75 -10.79
C ALA A 91 -3.16 -16.10 -9.39
N LEU A 92 -2.75 -17.22 -8.83
CA LEU A 92 -3.13 -17.63 -7.47
C LEU A 92 -2.66 -16.62 -6.41
N VAL A 93 -1.43 -16.13 -6.51
CA VAL A 93 -0.90 -15.12 -5.58
C VAL A 93 -1.73 -13.83 -5.66
N LEU A 94 -2.09 -13.38 -6.85
CA LEU A 94 -2.93 -12.18 -7.01
C LEU A 94 -4.33 -12.37 -6.43
N GLU A 95 -4.93 -13.53 -6.55
CA GLU A 95 -6.23 -13.84 -5.93
C GLU A 95 -6.14 -13.81 -4.40
N LEU A 96 -5.11 -14.42 -3.82
CA LEU A 96 -4.89 -14.42 -2.36
C LEU A 96 -4.58 -13.01 -1.84
N GLU A 97 -3.75 -12.24 -2.55
CA GLU A 97 -3.49 -10.84 -2.23
C GLU A 97 -4.78 -10.02 -2.28
N GLN A 98 -5.65 -10.26 -3.27
CA GLN A 98 -6.91 -9.53 -3.41
C GLN A 98 -7.85 -9.76 -2.23
N ILE A 99 -7.94 -10.99 -1.72
CA ILE A 99 -8.75 -11.29 -0.52
C ILE A 99 -8.27 -10.45 0.67
N MET A 100 -6.96 -10.46 0.93
CA MET A 100 -6.36 -9.68 2.02
C MET A 100 -6.56 -8.16 1.83
N LEU A 101 -6.41 -7.67 0.61
CA LEU A 101 -6.56 -6.26 0.29
C LEU A 101 -8.02 -5.81 0.43
N ASN A 102 -8.98 -6.65 0.03
CA ASN A 102 -10.41 -6.36 0.20
C ASN A 102 -10.79 -6.22 1.68
N GLU A 103 -10.22 -7.04 2.56
CA GLU A 103 -10.43 -6.89 4.01
C GLU A 103 -9.86 -5.55 4.53
N ASN A 104 -8.67 -5.18 4.10
CA ASN A 104 -8.06 -3.91 4.47
C ASN A 104 -8.86 -2.71 3.93
N ALA A 105 -9.39 -2.82 2.71
CA ALA A 105 -10.20 -1.78 2.08
C ALA A 105 -11.48 -1.45 2.85
N LYS A 106 -12.06 -2.41 3.58
CA LYS A 106 -13.26 -2.20 4.42
C LYS A 106 -13.04 -1.16 5.53
N ASN A 107 -11.79 -0.85 5.84
CA ASN A 107 -11.40 0.13 6.85
C ASN A 107 -10.81 1.42 6.24
N ALA A 108 -10.77 1.55 4.92
CA ALA A 108 -10.28 2.74 4.27
C ALA A 108 -11.30 3.88 4.33
N ASP A 109 -10.81 5.11 4.48
CA ASP A 109 -11.65 6.32 4.47
C ASP A 109 -12.13 6.63 3.05
N ILE A 110 -11.26 6.38 2.07
CA ILE A 110 -11.50 6.66 0.66
C ILE A 110 -11.12 5.44 -0.17
N ILE A 111 -11.99 5.02 -1.07
CA ILE A 111 -11.70 3.95 -2.03
C ILE A 111 -11.83 4.53 -3.43
N GLN A 112 -10.72 4.55 -4.15
CA GLN A 112 -10.66 5.04 -5.51
C GLN A 112 -10.64 3.89 -6.50
N MET A 113 -11.62 3.87 -7.38
CA MET A 113 -11.76 2.92 -8.47
C MET A 113 -10.88 3.30 -9.67
N MET A 114 -10.55 2.33 -10.50
CA MET A 114 -9.76 2.56 -11.72
C MET A 114 -10.40 3.52 -12.72
N ASN A 115 -11.73 3.61 -12.74
CA ASN A 115 -12.48 4.55 -13.57
C ASN A 115 -12.55 5.98 -13.00
N GLY A 116 -11.89 6.23 -11.86
CA GLY A 116 -11.89 7.52 -11.17
C GLY A 116 -13.05 7.71 -10.20
N GLN A 117 -13.98 6.77 -10.08
CA GLN A 117 -15.05 6.82 -9.09
C GLN A 117 -14.45 6.71 -7.69
N ILE A 118 -15.00 7.48 -6.75
CA ILE A 118 -14.63 7.44 -5.34
C ILE A 118 -15.82 6.84 -4.57
N LEU A 119 -15.51 5.87 -3.72
CA LEU A 119 -16.46 5.20 -2.83
C LEU A 119 -16.02 5.38 -1.38
N ASN A 120 -16.97 5.36 -0.46
CA ASN A 120 -16.69 5.12 0.95
C ASN A 120 -16.76 3.62 1.28
N ALA A 121 -16.39 3.26 2.52
CA ALA A 121 -16.34 1.85 2.94
C ALA A 121 -17.71 1.13 2.86
N ALA A 122 -18.82 1.84 3.07
CA ALA A 122 -20.17 1.25 3.01
C ALA A 122 -20.56 0.93 1.55
N GLU A 123 -20.37 1.89 0.65
CA GLU A 123 -20.60 1.71 -0.78
C GLU A 123 -19.72 0.61 -1.38
N TYR A 124 -18.48 0.51 -0.89
CA TYR A 124 -17.56 -0.55 -1.29
C TYR A 124 -18.05 -1.93 -0.85
N LYS A 125 -18.50 -2.06 0.41
CA LYS A 125 -19.07 -3.33 0.93
C LYS A 125 -20.29 -3.77 0.13
N GLU A 126 -21.18 -2.84 -0.23
CA GLU A 126 -22.31 -3.15 -1.10
C GLU A 126 -21.87 -3.66 -2.49
N MET A 127 -20.84 -3.02 -3.06
CA MET A 127 -20.32 -3.39 -4.38
C MET A 127 -19.70 -4.78 -4.42
N ILE A 128 -18.87 -5.14 -3.41
CA ILE A 128 -18.19 -6.44 -3.38
C ILE A 128 -19.07 -7.57 -2.85
N GLY A 129 -20.18 -7.25 -2.15
CA GLY A 129 -21.01 -8.21 -1.45
C GLY A 129 -20.30 -8.88 -0.26
N ASP A 130 -20.90 -9.94 0.27
CA ASP A 130 -20.34 -10.75 1.37
C ASP A 130 -19.29 -11.78 0.87
N ARG A 131 -18.42 -11.38 -0.05
CA ARG A 131 -17.37 -12.26 -0.59
C ARG A 131 -16.18 -12.34 0.34
#